data_95cbc036104d8d41e29a348cc3da1db5
#
_entry.id   95cbc036104d8d41e29a348cc3da1db5
#
_cell.length_a   1.000
_cell.length_b   1.000
_cell.length_c   1.000
_cell.angle_alpha   90.00
_cell.angle_beta   90.00
_cell.angle_gamma   90.00
#
_symmetry.space_group_name_H-M   'P 1'
#
loop_
_entity.id
_entity.type
_entity.pdbx_description
1 polymer ?
#
loop_
_entity_poly.entity_id
_entity_poly.type
_entity_poly.pdbx_seq_one_letter_code
_entity_poly.pdbx_strand_id
1 'polypeptide(L)'
;MIPSPATPPVTIYSLTTCGWSRKAKAYFEERGIPFYAIEYDMAGPDLQRKIGAEMQEHGAEGFPYVKIGAQVVKGYDAESFARLLKGA
;
A
#
# COMPACT_ATOMS: atom_id res chain seq x y z
N MET A 1 17.83 7.43 -7.97
CA MET A 1 17.77 6.36 -8.96
C MET A 1 16.38 6.24 -9.56
N ILE A 2 16.30 6.08 -10.85
CA ILE A 2 15.01 5.99 -11.53
C ILE A 2 14.45 4.59 -11.34
N PRO A 3 13.21 4.42 -10.87
CA PRO A 3 12.63 3.10 -10.75
C PRO A 3 12.48 2.46 -12.11
N SER A 4 12.53 1.14 -12.12
CA SER A 4 12.34 0.37 -13.34
C SER A 4 10.99 0.71 -13.94
N PRO A 5 10.89 1.02 -15.25
CA PRO A 5 9.60 1.30 -15.85
C PRO A 5 8.66 0.09 -15.83
N ALA A 6 9.20 -1.11 -15.63
CA ALA A 6 8.38 -2.31 -15.55
C ALA A 6 7.77 -2.51 -14.15
N THR A 7 8.19 -1.73 -13.16
CA THR A 7 7.70 -1.86 -11.79
C THR A 7 6.89 -0.62 -11.43
N PRO A 8 5.58 -0.74 -11.24
CA PRO A 8 4.78 0.42 -10.86
C PRO A 8 5.10 0.88 -9.45
N PRO A 9 4.87 2.14 -9.14
CA PRO A 9 5.10 2.64 -7.78
C PRO A 9 4.14 1.97 -6.79
N VAL A 10 4.66 1.65 -5.61
CA VAL A 10 3.88 0.99 -4.56
C VAL A 10 3.81 1.91 -3.35
N THR A 11 2.61 2.15 -2.87
CA THR A 11 2.37 2.94 -1.66
C THR A 11 1.47 2.12 -0.73
N ILE A 12 1.84 2.06 0.54
CA ILE A 12 1.09 1.30 1.53
C ILE A 12 0.66 2.22 2.66
N TYR A 13 -0.64 2.32 2.88
CA TYR A 13 -1.14 2.94 4.11
C TYR A 13 -1.30 1.82 5.13
N SER A 14 -0.63 1.95 6.26
CA SER A 14 -0.58 0.87 7.24
C SER A 14 -0.86 1.39 8.65
N LEU A 15 -1.04 0.44 9.57
CA LEU A 15 -1.12 0.74 11.00
C LEU A 15 0.06 0.06 11.68
N THR A 16 0.69 0.75 12.63
CA THR A 16 1.84 0.19 13.33
C THR A 16 1.48 -1.07 14.11
N THR A 17 0.21 -1.19 14.51
CA THR A 17 -0.26 -2.32 15.29
C THR A 17 -0.93 -3.41 14.48
N CYS A 18 -0.99 -3.28 13.17
CA CYS A 18 -1.68 -4.23 12.32
C CYS A 18 -0.72 -5.28 11.75
N GLY A 19 -0.95 -6.55 12.11
CA GLY A 19 -0.11 -7.64 11.60
C GLY A 19 -0.20 -7.81 10.10
N TRP A 20 -1.38 -7.60 9.53
CA TRP A 20 -1.55 -7.69 8.08
C TRP A 20 -0.80 -6.58 7.35
N SER A 21 -0.72 -5.39 7.96
CA SER A 21 0.09 -4.30 7.40
C SER A 21 1.56 -4.68 7.36
N ARG A 22 2.05 -5.32 8.42
CA ARG A 22 3.44 -5.79 8.45
C ARG A 22 3.67 -6.86 7.39
N LYS A 23 2.70 -7.76 7.19
CA LYS A 23 2.80 -8.78 6.15
C LYS A 23 2.87 -8.16 4.76
N ALA A 24 2.08 -7.14 4.52
CA ALA A 24 2.11 -6.46 3.22
C ALA A 24 3.48 -5.84 2.96
N LYS A 25 4.04 -5.16 3.96
CA LYS A 25 5.37 -4.57 3.80
C LYS A 25 6.43 -5.65 3.57
N ALA A 26 6.35 -6.74 4.32
CA ALA A 26 7.31 -7.84 4.16
C ALA A 26 7.23 -8.46 2.77
N TYR A 27 6.03 -8.55 2.20
CA TYR A 27 5.86 -9.08 0.86
C TYR A 27 6.74 -8.35 -0.15
N PHE A 28 6.70 -7.02 -0.11
CA PHE A 28 7.47 -6.22 -1.06
C PHE A 28 8.96 -6.21 -0.71
N GLU A 29 9.29 -6.18 0.59
CA GLU A 29 10.68 -6.21 1.03
C GLU A 29 11.38 -7.49 0.60
N GLU A 30 10.74 -8.63 0.77
CA GLU A 30 11.32 -9.93 0.43
C GLU A 30 11.56 -10.08 -1.07
N ARG A 31 10.82 -9.34 -1.86
CA ARG A 31 10.95 -9.39 -3.32
C ARG A 31 11.82 -8.28 -3.88
N GLY A 32 12.39 -7.47 -3.00
CA GLY A 32 13.24 -6.36 -3.41
C GLY A 32 12.49 -5.26 -4.14
N ILE A 33 11.19 -5.13 -3.89
CA ILE A 33 10.36 -4.12 -4.53
C ILE A 33 10.28 -2.90 -3.64
N PRO A 34 10.76 -1.73 -4.09
CA PRO A 34 10.67 -0.53 -3.27
C PRO A 34 9.23 -0.08 -3.11
N PHE A 35 8.91 0.44 -1.93
CA PHE A 35 7.57 0.94 -1.65
C PHE A 35 7.65 2.10 -0.67
N TYR A 36 6.59 2.87 -0.65
CA TYR A 36 6.41 3.99 0.26
C TYR A 36 5.37 3.59 1.29
N ALA A 37 5.75 3.57 2.56
CA ALA A 37 4.83 3.18 3.62
C ALA A 37 4.50 4.40 4.47
N ILE A 38 3.21 4.62 4.70
CA ILE A 38 2.73 5.69 5.56
C ILE A 38 1.93 5.05 6.69
N GLU A 39 2.41 5.23 7.92
CA GLU A 39 1.73 4.72 9.09
C GLU A 39 0.61 5.68 9.46
N TYR A 40 -0.63 5.28 9.23
CA TYR A 40 -1.78 6.13 9.45
C TYR A 40 -1.86 6.62 10.90
N ASP A 41 -1.62 5.72 11.85
CA ASP A 41 -1.72 6.05 13.27
C ASP A 41 -0.58 6.93 13.76
N MET A 42 0.46 7.12 12.95
CA MET A 42 1.56 8.02 13.28
C MET A 42 1.49 9.32 12.47
N ALA A 43 0.53 9.44 11.57
CA ALA A 43 0.41 10.62 10.73
C ALA A 43 -0.29 11.75 11.46
N GLY A 44 0.01 12.98 11.05
CA GLY A 44 -0.70 14.14 11.59
C GLY A 44 -2.14 14.20 11.12
N PRO A 45 -2.97 15.06 11.76
CA PRO A 45 -4.40 15.07 11.47
C PRO A 45 -4.76 15.41 10.03
N ASP A 46 -3.99 16.27 9.37
CA ASP A 46 -4.29 16.61 7.99
C ASP A 46 -4.07 15.43 7.06
N LEU A 47 -2.97 14.71 7.26
CA LEU A 47 -2.68 13.55 6.43
C LEU A 47 -3.65 12.42 6.73
N GLN A 48 -4.03 12.24 7.99
CA GLN A 48 -5.03 11.25 8.35
C GLN A 48 -6.37 11.52 7.64
N ARG A 49 -6.76 12.78 7.56
CA ARG A 49 -8.00 13.14 6.85
C ARG A 49 -7.90 12.82 5.37
N LYS A 50 -6.77 13.11 4.76
CA LYS A 50 -6.57 12.82 3.33
C LYS A 50 -6.60 11.33 3.07
N ILE A 51 -5.91 10.55 3.89
CA ILE A 51 -5.89 9.10 3.75
C ILE A 51 -7.30 8.54 3.95
N GLY A 52 -8.00 9.00 4.98
CA GLY A 52 -9.36 8.55 5.26
C GLY A 52 -10.32 8.85 4.12
N ALA A 53 -10.21 10.04 3.54
CA ALA A 53 -11.05 10.43 2.42
C ALA A 53 -10.77 9.55 1.20
N GLU A 54 -9.52 9.29 0.91
CA GLU A 54 -9.15 8.42 -0.20
C GLU A 54 -9.68 7.01 -0.01
N MET A 55 -9.51 6.47 1.20
CA MET A 55 -9.97 5.13 1.50
C MET A 55 -11.49 5.02 1.38
N GLN A 56 -12.19 6.03 1.87
CA GLN A 56 -13.64 6.06 1.77
C GLN A 56 -14.10 6.12 0.32
N GLU A 57 -13.43 6.89 -0.49
CA GLU A 57 -13.72 7.01 -1.92
C GLU A 57 -13.62 5.67 -2.63
N HIS A 58 -12.69 4.83 -2.22
CA HIS A 58 -12.47 3.52 -2.81
C HIS A 58 -13.15 2.39 -2.05
N GLY A 59 -13.95 2.72 -1.05
CA GLY A 59 -14.69 1.73 -0.28
C GLY A 59 -13.83 0.88 0.64
N ALA A 60 -12.67 1.38 1.02
CA ALA A 60 -11.77 0.66 1.92
C ALA A 60 -12.09 0.99 3.38
N GLU A 61 -12.13 -0.03 4.22
CA GLU A 61 -12.54 0.14 5.62
C GLU A 61 -11.44 -0.21 6.62
N GLY A 62 -10.30 -0.66 6.15
CA GLY A 62 -9.23 -1.05 7.06
C GLY A 62 -7.88 -1.09 6.38
N PHE A 63 -6.89 -1.58 7.11
CA PHE A 63 -5.51 -1.60 6.66
C PHE A 63 -5.04 -3.04 6.51
N PRO A 64 -4.03 -3.29 5.69
CA PRO A 64 -3.32 -2.32 4.86
C PRO A 64 -4.13 -1.90 3.64
N TYR A 65 -3.84 -0.72 3.15
CA TYR A 65 -4.43 -0.19 1.91
C TYR A 65 -3.25 0.01 0.97
N VAL A 66 -3.22 -0.73 -0.12
CA VAL A 66 -2.04 -0.79 -0.98
C VAL A 66 -2.36 -0.22 -2.36
N LYS A 67 -1.52 0.71 -2.81
CA LYS A 67 -1.66 1.26 -4.15
C LYS A 67 -0.50 0.76 -5.00
N ILE A 68 -0.82 0.13 -6.11
CA ILE A 68 0.19 -0.34 -7.07
C ILE A 68 -0.12 0.33 -8.39
N GLY A 69 0.68 1.33 -8.73
CA GLY A 69 0.37 2.19 -9.87
C GLY A 69 -0.96 2.91 -9.63
N ALA A 70 -1.89 2.75 -10.56
CA ALA A 70 -3.22 3.34 -10.43
C ALA A 70 -4.23 2.40 -9.77
N GLN A 71 -3.81 1.20 -9.41
CA GLN A 71 -4.71 0.19 -8.84
C GLN A 71 -4.65 0.18 -7.31
N VAL A 72 -5.76 -0.20 -6.70
CA VAL A 72 -5.87 -0.25 -5.25
C VAL A 72 -6.18 -1.68 -4.80
N VAL A 73 -5.46 -2.17 -3.80
CA VAL A 73 -5.75 -3.45 -3.17
C VAL A 73 -6.14 -3.17 -1.72
N LYS A 74 -7.32 -3.61 -1.33
CA LYS A 74 -7.82 -3.39 0.02
C LYS A 74 -7.51 -4.61 0.88
N GLY A 75 -6.57 -4.45 1.80
CA GLY A 75 -6.12 -5.54 2.66
C GLY A 75 -4.90 -6.26 2.07
N TYR A 76 -4.50 -7.32 2.75
CA TYR A 76 -3.38 -8.14 2.29
C TYR A 76 -3.88 -9.17 1.29
N ASP A 77 -3.38 -9.10 0.07
CA ASP A 77 -3.77 -10.04 -0.98
C ASP A 77 -2.58 -10.25 -1.90
N ALA A 78 -1.77 -11.25 -1.56
CA ALA A 78 -0.53 -11.53 -2.28
C ALA A 78 -0.78 -11.83 -3.75
N GLU A 79 -1.87 -12.49 -4.07
CA GLU A 79 -2.21 -12.81 -5.45
C GLU A 79 -2.46 -11.54 -6.27
N SER A 80 -3.21 -10.60 -5.70
CA SER A 80 -3.44 -9.32 -6.35
C SER A 80 -2.17 -8.52 -6.49
N PHE A 81 -1.32 -8.52 -5.46
CA PHE A 81 -0.04 -7.83 -5.54
C PHE A 81 0.78 -8.36 -6.71
N ALA A 82 0.90 -9.69 -6.80
CA ALA A 82 1.69 -10.31 -7.87
C ALA A 82 1.13 -9.97 -9.24
N ARG A 83 -0.20 -10.04 -9.38
CA ARG A 83 -0.85 -9.77 -10.66
C ARG A 83 -0.62 -8.31 -11.10
N LEU A 84 -0.77 -7.37 -10.18
CA LEU A 84 -0.63 -5.96 -10.52
C LEU A 84 0.82 -5.56 -10.78
N LEU A 85 1.76 -6.20 -10.12
CA LEU A 85 3.17 -5.94 -10.37
C LEU A 85 3.58 -6.45 -11.75
N LYS A 86 3.01 -7.55 -12.19
CA LYS A 86 3.30 -8.11 -13.50
C LYS A 86 2.59 -7.38 -14.61
N GLY A 87 1.36 -6.99 -14.38
CA GLY A 87 0.49 -6.48 -15.41
C GLY A 87 0.68 -5.01 -15.73
N ALA A 88 1.61 -4.41 -15.07
CA ALA A 88 1.83 -2.98 -15.23
C ALA A 88 2.32 -2.63 -16.62
#